data_db98e1c73f188f0ef00ca4ef7c40769b
#
_entry.id   db98e1c73f188f0ef00ca4ef7c40769b
#
_cell.length_a   1.000
_cell.length_b   1.000
_cell.length_c   1.000
_cell.angle_alpha   90.00
_cell.angle_beta   90.00
_cell.angle_gamma   90.00
#
_symmetry.space_group_name_H-M   'P 1'
#
loop_
_entity.id
_entity.type
_entity.pdbx_description
1 polymer ?
#
loop_
_entity_poly.entity_id
_entity_poly.type
_entity_poly.pdbx_seq_one_letter_code
_entity_poly.pdbx_strand_id
1 'polypeptide(L)'
;MKAIMRGLGVVAVGAGAAVGLAGPALADGLDGTYSGVVTNAAGSTVTQTYIFTSCGEGCLRLDVPGGTTRDLKQQGGVWTRTFDHGCSETFDPATLSGTYQCPMVGTFRIQLTKVA
;
A
#
# COMPACT_ATOMS: atom_id res chain seq x y z
N MET A 1 1.93 19.75 18.36
CA MET A 1 1.57 19.23 19.10
C MET A 1 1.43 18.37 18.69
N LYS A 2 1.56 18.87 18.79
CA LYS A 2 1.35 18.48 19.26
C LYS A 2 1.34 17.86 18.97
N ALA A 3 1.80 18.90 18.97
CA ALA A 3 1.82 18.28 19.52
C ALA A 3 1.74 17.71 19.21
N ILE A 4 1.88 18.13 19.39
CA ILE A 4 1.83 17.60 19.82
C ILE A 4 1.67 16.91 19.30
N MET A 5 2.09 17.60 19.57
CA MET A 5 1.95 16.98 19.91
C MET A 5 1.68 16.37 19.35
N ARG A 6 2.03 16.97 19.39
CA ARG A 6 1.74 16.48 19.64
C ARG A 6 1.83 15.73 19.39
N GLY A 7 2.42 16.69 19.20
CA GLY A 7 2.71 16.06 19.93
C GLY A 7 2.69 15.34 19.41
N LEU A 8 3.17 15.68 19.99
CA LEU A 8 3.17 15.05 20.47
C LEU A 8 3.08 14.36 19.99
N GLY A 9 3.68 15.54 19.75
CA GLY A 9 3.77 14.83 20.45
C GLY A 9 3.72 14.10 19.89
N VAL A 10 4.36 14.66 20.06
CA VAL A 10 4.39 13.84 20.50
C VAL A 10 4.31 13.28 20.16
N VAL A 11 4.85 13.97 20.14
CA VAL A 11 4.87 13.18 20.67
C VAL A 11 4.83 12.60 20.30
N ALA A 12 5.18 13.11 20.22
CA ALA A 12 5.19 12.37 20.69
C ALA A 12 5.19 11.95 20.37
N VAL A 13 5.64 12.27 20.32
CA VAL A 13 5.65 11.53 20.67
C VAL A 13 5.66 10.98 20.23
N GLY A 14 6.05 11.44 20.05
CA GLY A 14 6.17 10.71 20.54
C GLY A 14 6.14 10.14 20.01
N ALA A 15 6.46 10.33 20.02
CA ALA A 15 6.47 9.49 20.22
C ALA A 15 6.60 8.85 19.85
N GLY A 16 6.99 9.04 19.74
CA GLY A 16 7.18 8.18 20.12
C GLY A 16 7.33 7.49 19.55
N ALA A 17 7.64 7.45 19.61
CA ALA A 17 7.78 6.57 19.70
C ALA A 17 7.90 5.93 19.27
N ALA A 18 8.12 5.98 19.24
CA ALA A 18 8.18 5.16 19.30
C ALA A 18 8.21 4.57 18.94
N VAL A 19 8.50 4.56 18.90
CA VAL A 19 8.46 3.74 18.90
C VAL A 19 8.53 3.06 18.43
N GLY A 20 8.60 2.90 18.23
CA GLY A 20 8.80 2.16 18.16
C GLY A 20 8.70 1.48 17.60
N LEU A 21 8.84 1.33 17.64
CA LEU A 21 8.74 0.64 17.25
C LEU A 21 8.59 0.03 16.48
N ALA A 22 8.57 -0.12 16.26
CA ALA A 22 8.49 -0.64 15.59
C ALA A 22 8.28 -1.25 14.92
N GLY A 23 8.19 -1.32 14.67
CA GLY A 23 7.97 -1.78 14.20
C GLY A 23 7.41 -2.15 13.42
N PRO A 24 7.18 -2.33 13.54
CA PRO A 24 6.59 -2.77 12.68
C PRO A 24 5.88 -2.34 11.90
N ALA A 25 5.83 -1.83 11.92
CA ALA A 25 5.28 -1.43 11.42
C ALA A 25 4.91 -1.21 10.58
N LEU A 26 5.14 -1.23 10.52
CA LEU A 26 4.84 -1.17 9.84
C LEU A 26 4.47 -1.46 8.71
N ALA A 27 4.56 -1.94 8.65
CA ALA A 27 4.04 -2.43 7.54
C ALA A 27 2.98 -1.79 7.15
N ASP A 28 2.96 -1.45 7.74
CA ASP A 28 2.18 -0.92 7.90
C ASP A 28 1.75 0.10 7.20
N GLY A 29 0.83 0.63 7.38
CA GLY A 29 0.21 1.58 6.62
C GLY A 29 -0.75 1.06 5.59
N LEU A 30 -0.63 -0.12 5.13
CA LEU A 30 -1.53 -0.67 4.13
C LEU A 30 -2.42 -1.81 4.60
N ASP A 31 -2.33 -2.22 5.87
CA ASP A 31 -3.23 -3.25 6.37
C ASP A 31 -4.67 -2.78 6.29
N GLY A 32 -5.56 -3.63 5.82
CA GLY A 32 -6.99 -3.33 5.83
C GLY A 32 -7.62 -3.39 4.47
N THR A 33 -8.84 -2.87 4.39
CA THR A 33 -9.65 -2.89 3.19
C THR A 33 -9.73 -1.50 2.59
N TYR A 34 -9.53 -1.42 1.28
CA TYR A 34 -9.50 -0.16 0.55
C TYR A 34 -10.41 -0.25 -0.65
N SER A 35 -10.95 0.91 -1.03
CA SER A 35 -11.54 1.11 -2.34
C SER A 35 -10.46 1.71 -3.23
N GLY A 36 -10.22 1.12 -4.40
CA GLY A 36 -9.21 1.61 -5.30
C GLY A 36 -9.81 2.04 -6.63
N VAL A 37 -9.48 3.26 -7.05
CA VAL A 37 -9.85 3.74 -8.38
C VAL A 37 -8.67 3.46 -9.30
N VAL A 38 -8.89 2.61 -10.29
CA VAL A 38 -7.86 2.20 -11.24
C VAL A 38 -8.07 2.95 -12.53
N THR A 39 -7.04 3.68 -12.97
CA THR A 39 -7.07 4.43 -14.21
C THR A 39 -6.11 3.77 -15.18
N ASN A 40 -6.61 3.38 -16.37
CA ASN A 40 -5.75 2.74 -17.36
C ASN A 40 -5.02 3.80 -18.21
N ALA A 41 -4.20 3.33 -19.16
CA ALA A 41 -3.39 4.22 -19.98
C ALA A 41 -4.25 5.15 -20.85
N ALA A 42 -5.48 4.75 -21.16
CA ALA A 42 -6.39 5.55 -21.96
C ALA A 42 -7.21 6.53 -21.12
N GLY A 43 -7.08 6.49 -19.79
CA GLY A 43 -7.80 7.39 -18.91
C GLY A 43 -9.12 6.86 -18.41
N SER A 44 -9.50 5.64 -18.78
CA SER A 44 -10.72 5.01 -18.27
C SER A 44 -10.50 4.51 -16.86
N THR A 45 -11.54 4.54 -16.04
CA THR A 45 -11.44 4.17 -14.64
C THR A 45 -12.40 3.07 -14.28
N VAL A 46 -11.98 2.24 -13.32
CA VAL A 46 -12.86 1.28 -12.65
C VAL A 46 -12.54 1.34 -11.17
N THR A 47 -13.49 0.92 -10.35
CA THR A 47 -13.30 0.86 -8.90
C THR A 47 -13.26 -0.59 -8.48
N GLN A 48 -12.27 -0.94 -7.66
CA GLN A 48 -12.08 -2.30 -7.17
C GLN A 48 -11.81 -2.27 -5.67
N THR A 49 -12.04 -3.40 -5.03
CA THR A 49 -11.72 -3.58 -3.62
C THR A 49 -10.33 -4.19 -3.51
N TYR A 50 -9.52 -3.64 -2.62
CA TYR A 50 -8.18 -4.14 -2.31
C TYR A 50 -8.12 -4.47 -0.84
N ILE A 51 -7.77 -5.71 -0.51
CA ILE A 51 -7.65 -6.16 0.87
C ILE A 51 -6.21 -6.53 1.11
N PHE A 52 -5.56 -5.82 2.05
CA PHE A 52 -4.16 -6.07 2.39
C PHE A 52 -4.08 -6.71 3.76
N THR A 53 -3.32 -7.79 3.85
CA THR A 53 -3.14 -8.53 5.09
C THR A 53 -1.66 -8.85 5.25
N SER A 54 -1.13 -8.69 6.45
CA SER A 54 0.26 -9.05 6.71
C SER A 54 0.45 -10.55 6.52
N CYS A 55 1.53 -10.93 5.84
CA CYS A 55 1.88 -12.35 5.65
C CYS A 55 3.26 -12.64 6.22
N GLY A 56 3.71 -11.81 7.15
CA GLY A 56 5.00 -11.98 7.80
C GLY A 56 5.83 -10.73 7.67
N GLU A 57 7.01 -10.76 8.22
CA GLU A 57 7.90 -9.62 8.17
C GLU A 57 8.28 -9.32 6.72
N GLY A 58 8.08 -8.08 6.29
CA GLY A 58 8.38 -7.67 4.93
C GLY A 58 7.47 -8.27 3.88
N CYS A 59 6.34 -8.84 4.29
CA CYS A 59 5.37 -9.46 3.39
C CYS A 59 4.00 -8.87 3.58
N LEU A 60 3.34 -8.50 2.49
CA LEU A 60 1.99 -7.98 2.52
C LEU A 60 1.18 -8.70 1.45
N ARG A 61 0.12 -9.38 1.87
CA ARG A 61 -0.73 -10.12 0.95
C ARG A 61 -1.85 -9.24 0.44
N LEU A 62 -1.98 -9.19 -0.87
CA LEU A 62 -3.05 -8.43 -1.52
C LEU A 62 -4.07 -9.40 -2.10
N ASP A 63 -5.32 -9.21 -1.74
CA ASP A 63 -6.44 -9.95 -2.28
C ASP A 63 -7.39 -8.97 -2.95
N VAL A 64 -7.63 -9.18 -4.23
CA VAL A 64 -8.62 -8.43 -4.99
C VAL A 64 -9.76 -9.40 -5.28
N PRO A 65 -10.91 -9.25 -4.61
CA PRO A 65 -12.02 -10.20 -4.80
C PRO A 65 -12.41 -10.30 -6.27
N GLY A 66 -12.53 -11.51 -6.75
CA GLY A 66 -12.79 -11.77 -8.16
C GLY A 66 -11.55 -11.80 -9.02
N GLY A 67 -10.41 -11.45 -8.46
CA GLY A 67 -9.12 -11.49 -9.14
C GLY A 67 -8.19 -12.49 -8.50
N THR A 68 -6.92 -12.12 -8.41
CA THR A 68 -5.90 -13.00 -7.86
C THR A 68 -5.43 -12.51 -6.51
N THR A 69 -4.90 -13.44 -5.71
CA THR A 69 -4.24 -13.13 -4.45
C THR A 69 -2.73 -13.23 -4.69
N ARG A 70 -1.98 -12.24 -4.20
CA ARG A 70 -0.52 -12.25 -4.38
C ARG A 70 0.15 -11.57 -3.20
N ASP A 71 1.41 -11.94 -2.99
CA ASP A 71 2.23 -11.41 -1.92
C ASP A 71 3.15 -10.34 -2.47
N LEU A 72 3.22 -9.22 -1.76
CA LEU A 72 4.10 -8.11 -2.08
C LEU A 72 5.25 -8.11 -1.09
N LYS A 73 6.40 -7.61 -1.53
CA LYS A 73 7.58 -7.49 -0.69
C LYS A 73 7.92 -6.03 -0.50
N GLN A 74 8.45 -5.73 0.67
CA GLN A 74 8.85 -4.36 0.98
C GLN A 74 10.21 -4.07 0.36
N GLN A 75 10.29 -2.95 -0.37
CA GLN A 75 11.55 -2.46 -0.93
C GLN A 75 11.57 -0.95 -0.76
N GLY A 76 12.47 -0.48 0.09
CA GLY A 76 12.59 0.95 0.35
C GLY A 76 11.28 1.48 0.86
N GLY A 77 10.54 1.95 1.06
CA GLY A 77 9.29 2.40 1.62
C GLY A 77 8.05 1.99 0.84
N VAL A 78 8.19 1.10 -0.14
CA VAL A 78 7.06 0.69 -0.96
C VAL A 78 6.90 -0.81 -0.95
N TRP A 79 5.72 -1.27 -1.36
CA TRP A 79 5.41 -2.70 -1.48
C TRP A 79 5.33 -3.04 -2.95
N THR A 80 6.07 -4.06 -3.39
CA THR A 80 6.20 -4.33 -4.81
C THR A 80 6.18 -5.83 -5.11
N ARG A 81 5.80 -6.15 -6.34
CA ARG A 81 5.85 -7.50 -6.88
C ARG A 81 6.11 -7.44 -8.38
N THR A 82 6.94 -8.35 -8.85
CA THR A 82 7.18 -8.56 -10.28
C THR A 82 6.55 -9.89 -10.66
N PHE A 83 5.79 -9.88 -11.75
CA PHE A 83 5.12 -11.09 -12.26
C PHE A 83 5.98 -11.75 -13.33
N ASP A 84 5.72 -13.04 -13.57
CA ASP A 84 6.53 -13.84 -14.49
C ASP A 84 6.55 -13.28 -15.90
N HIS A 85 5.47 -12.66 -16.34
CA HIS A 85 5.37 -12.11 -17.70
C HIS A 85 5.87 -10.69 -17.82
N GLY A 86 6.60 -10.19 -16.83
CA GLY A 86 7.25 -8.89 -16.92
C GLY A 86 6.44 -7.72 -16.39
N CYS A 87 5.21 -7.94 -15.98
CA CYS A 87 4.45 -6.88 -15.32
C CYS A 87 4.95 -6.69 -13.89
N SER A 88 4.74 -5.50 -13.37
CA SER A 88 5.12 -5.21 -11.98
C SER A 88 4.04 -4.37 -11.31
N GLU A 89 4.00 -4.44 -10.00
CA GLU A 89 3.00 -3.76 -9.21
C GLU A 89 3.67 -3.14 -8.00
N THR A 90 3.35 -1.89 -7.69
CA THR A 90 3.96 -1.18 -6.57
C THR A 90 2.90 -0.36 -5.86
N PHE A 91 2.93 -0.37 -4.52
CA PHE A 91 2.03 0.43 -3.69
C PHE A 91 2.85 1.23 -2.71
N ASP A 92 2.51 2.51 -2.58
CA ASP A 92 3.16 3.44 -1.67
C ASP A 92 2.20 3.75 -0.53
N PRO A 93 2.49 3.30 0.69
CA PRO A 93 1.59 3.55 1.82
C PRO A 93 1.52 5.01 2.22
N ALA A 94 2.52 5.81 1.90
CA ALA A 94 2.52 7.21 2.29
C ALA A 94 1.51 8.02 1.50
N THR A 95 1.28 7.66 0.23
CA THR A 95 0.37 8.38 -0.64
C THR A 95 -0.90 7.60 -0.92
N LEU A 96 -0.98 6.36 -0.47
CA LEU A 96 -2.08 5.44 -0.76
C LEU A 96 -2.30 5.30 -2.26
N SER A 97 -1.21 5.25 -3.00
CA SER A 97 -1.27 5.13 -4.44
C SER A 97 -0.48 3.92 -4.89
N GLY A 98 -0.82 3.42 -6.08
CA GLY A 98 -0.12 2.30 -6.65
C GLY A 98 -0.03 2.41 -8.15
N THR A 99 0.81 1.56 -8.72
CA THR A 99 0.93 1.41 -10.16
C THR A 99 0.97 -0.07 -10.49
N TYR A 100 0.40 -0.41 -11.65
CA TYR A 100 0.51 -1.72 -12.25
C TYR A 100 0.99 -1.50 -13.66
N GLN A 101 2.15 -2.03 -13.99
CA GLN A 101 2.81 -1.69 -15.23
C GLN A 101 3.16 -2.96 -16.00
N CYS A 102 2.77 -2.98 -17.27
CA CYS A 102 3.02 -4.10 -18.18
C CYS A 102 3.65 -3.58 -19.45
N PRO A 103 4.67 -4.28 -19.99
CA PRO A 103 5.36 -3.79 -21.18
C PRO A 103 4.47 -3.56 -22.39
N MET A 104 3.45 -4.42 -22.56
CA MET A 104 2.61 -4.36 -23.76
C MET A 104 1.32 -3.57 -23.56
N VAL A 105 0.93 -3.33 -22.33
CA VAL A 105 -0.38 -2.76 -22.01
C VAL A 105 -0.27 -1.35 -21.49
N GLY A 106 0.87 -1.00 -20.90
CA GLY A 106 1.08 0.32 -20.34
C GLY A 106 0.93 0.34 -18.83
N THR A 107 0.69 1.52 -18.30
CA THR A 107 0.68 1.75 -16.86
C THR A 107 -0.74 2.02 -16.39
N PHE A 108 -1.14 1.31 -15.33
CA PHE A 108 -2.38 1.55 -14.62
C PHE A 108 -2.05 2.25 -13.32
N ARG A 109 -2.80 3.27 -12.97
CA ARG A 109 -2.61 4.01 -11.72
C ARG A 109 -3.75 3.68 -10.78
N ILE A 110 -3.42 3.53 -9.51
CA ILE A 110 -4.40 3.12 -8.51
C ILE A 110 -4.37 4.15 -7.37
N GLN A 111 -5.54 4.68 -7.04
CA GLN A 111 -5.68 5.56 -5.88
C GLN A 111 -6.53 4.86 -4.85
N LEU A 112 -5.98 4.65 -3.66
CA LEU A 112 -6.64 3.90 -2.60
C LEU A 112 -7.30 4.84 -1.61
N THR A 113 -8.47 4.40 -1.12
CA THR A 113 -9.16 5.07 -0.02
C THR A 113 -9.52 3.99 0.99
N LYS A 114 -9.12 4.18 2.24
CA LYS A 114 -9.36 3.16 3.26
C LYS A 114 -10.84 3.13 3.63
N VAL A 115 -11.41 1.93 3.71
CA VAL A 115 -12.83 1.76 4.04
C VAL A 115 -13.03 0.92 5.30
N ALA A 116 -12.02 0.20 5.78
CA ALA A 116 -12.15 -0.57 7.02
C ALA A 116 -10.80 -0.92 7.60
#